data_c13df2ccf4f906c82b0b1f2e89e60232
#
_entry.id   c13df2ccf4f906c82b0b1f2e89e60232
#
_cell.length_a   1.000
_cell.length_b   1.000
_cell.length_c   1.000
_cell.angle_alpha   90.00
_cell.angle_beta   90.00
_cell.angle_gamma   90.00
#
_symmetry.space_group_name_H-M   'P 1'
#
loop_
_entity.id
_entity.type
_entity.pdbx_description
1 polymer ?
#
loop_
_entity_poly.entity_id
_entity_poly.type
_entity_poly.pdbx_seq_one_letter_code
_entity_poly.pdbx_strand_id
1 'polypeptide(L)'
;MTTVPPKRLVIEMHPKDNVLVALTQLAEGQVVEYREEQYTILEPIQSKHKFYTSNLAKGASVFMYGVLVGTTQCDVARGSLVTTANLKHAAEPYAYRETNFLLEKPDVAAFANKTFNGFVRSNGQVGTANYWLFIPTVFCENRNLDVIKEALHHKLGYAVSDKYSKYTQSLLEAYQSGETIANINFSPSNTPQKNRVFKNVDGIKFLNHSGGCGGTRADAATLSALLASYANHPNVGGITVLSLGCQHLQVEDFKNDIKKIAPDFDKPLFVFEQQQSESEEELIASVSYTHLRAHETKAN
;
A
#
# COMPACT_ATOMS: atom_id res chain seq x y z
N MET A 1 -2.97 13.36 34.41
CA MET A 1 -2.08 14.04 33.45
C MET A 1 -1.44 12.94 32.59
N THR A 2 -1.91 12.75 31.38
CA THR A 2 -1.31 11.81 30.42
C THR A 2 -0.03 12.48 29.88
N THR A 3 1.12 12.04 30.37
CA THR A 3 2.42 12.46 29.84
C THR A 3 2.55 11.89 28.42
N VAL A 4 2.50 12.78 27.43
CA VAL A 4 2.85 12.44 26.06
C VAL A 4 4.32 11.98 26.09
N PRO A 5 4.66 10.77 25.60
CA PRO A 5 6.04 10.32 25.60
C PRO A 5 6.91 11.31 24.81
N PRO A 6 8.16 11.57 25.24
CA PRO A 6 9.04 12.50 24.57
C PRO A 6 9.20 12.09 23.10
N LYS A 7 9.11 13.07 22.21
CA LYS A 7 9.21 12.86 20.76
C LYS A 7 10.60 12.29 20.45
N ARG A 8 10.65 11.06 19.94
CA ARG A 8 11.91 10.45 19.52
C ARG A 8 12.52 11.24 18.37
N LEU A 9 13.72 11.73 18.53
CA LEU A 9 14.42 12.57 17.54
C LEU A 9 15.19 11.73 16.51
N VAL A 10 15.68 10.56 16.93
CA VAL A 10 16.52 9.67 16.11
C VAL A 10 16.14 8.20 16.32
N ILE A 11 16.56 7.33 15.40
CA ILE A 11 16.36 5.91 15.48
C ILE A 11 17.57 5.13 14.97
N GLU A 12 17.94 4.07 15.67
CA GLU A 12 18.83 3.02 15.19
C GLU A 12 17.98 1.91 14.56
N MET A 13 18.41 1.42 13.40
CA MET A 13 17.67 0.39 12.68
C MET A 13 18.10 -1.03 13.09
N HIS A 14 19.37 -1.20 13.46
CA HIS A 14 19.93 -2.50 13.88
C HIS A 14 21.09 -2.27 14.85
N PRO A 15 21.28 -3.14 15.88
CA PRO A 15 22.35 -2.98 16.87
C PRO A 15 23.80 -2.96 16.35
N LYS A 16 24.03 -3.41 15.12
CA LYS A 16 25.35 -3.34 14.46
C LYS A 16 25.58 -2.00 13.76
N ASP A 17 24.56 -1.15 13.67
CA ASP A 17 24.68 0.11 12.93
C ASP A 17 25.62 1.08 13.66
N ASN A 18 26.46 1.74 12.89
CA ASN A 18 27.31 2.84 13.39
C ASN A 18 26.86 4.20 12.83
N VAL A 19 25.58 4.26 12.46
CA VAL A 19 24.87 5.49 12.08
C VAL A 19 23.48 5.52 12.72
N LEU A 20 23.00 6.73 13.05
CA LEU A 20 21.64 6.99 13.48
C LEU A 20 20.88 7.75 12.41
N VAL A 21 19.57 7.48 12.27
CA VAL A 21 18.68 8.18 11.36
C VAL A 21 17.94 9.29 12.09
N ALA A 22 18.01 10.52 11.61
CA ALA A 22 17.25 11.64 12.12
C ALA A 22 15.77 11.52 11.70
N LEU A 23 14.85 11.51 12.67
CA LEU A 23 13.40 11.49 12.43
C LEU A 23 12.82 12.91 12.24
N THR A 24 13.58 13.92 12.62
CA THR A 24 13.25 15.34 12.47
C THR A 24 14.51 16.09 12.06
N GLN A 25 14.39 17.34 11.66
CA GLN A 25 15.53 18.21 11.45
C GLN A 25 16.28 18.42 12.77
N LEU A 26 17.61 18.31 12.73
CA LEU A 26 18.52 18.54 13.85
C LEU A 26 19.41 19.73 13.50
N ALA A 27 19.60 20.62 14.46
CA ALA A 27 20.45 21.80 14.28
C ALA A 27 21.91 21.49 14.66
N GLU A 28 22.86 22.25 14.07
CA GLU A 28 24.25 22.25 14.51
C GLU A 28 24.36 22.62 15.99
N GLY A 29 25.21 21.92 16.73
CA GLY A 29 25.38 22.08 18.17
C GLY A 29 24.27 21.44 19.02
N GLN A 30 23.21 20.95 18.43
CA GLN A 30 22.15 20.27 19.16
C GLN A 30 22.67 18.97 19.77
N VAL A 31 22.37 18.75 21.05
CA VAL A 31 22.65 17.48 21.73
C VAL A 31 21.43 16.57 21.62
N VAL A 32 21.63 15.38 21.08
CA VAL A 32 20.62 14.34 20.93
C VAL A 32 20.97 13.18 21.85
N GLU A 33 20.03 12.79 22.68
CA GLU A 33 20.17 11.63 23.56
C GLU A 33 19.51 10.39 22.93
N TYR A 34 20.25 9.27 22.92
CA TYR A 34 19.74 7.99 22.45
C TYR A 34 20.44 6.83 23.20
N ARG A 35 19.68 5.94 23.86
CA ARG A 35 20.19 4.77 24.65
C ARG A 35 21.33 5.15 25.63
N GLU A 36 21.10 6.15 26.45
CA GLU A 36 22.04 6.62 27.47
C GLU A 36 23.33 7.29 26.91
N GLU A 37 23.43 7.46 25.59
CA GLU A 37 24.49 8.16 24.93
C GLU A 37 24.02 9.54 24.41
N GLN A 38 24.93 10.52 24.48
CA GLN A 38 24.69 11.87 23.95
C GLN A 38 25.52 12.10 22.70
N TYR A 39 24.90 12.67 21.68
CA TYR A 39 25.49 12.99 20.39
C TYR A 39 25.37 14.47 20.13
N THR A 40 26.51 15.18 20.02
CA THR A 40 26.51 16.55 19.56
C THR A 40 26.54 16.59 18.05
N ILE A 41 25.54 17.21 17.43
CA ILE A 41 25.41 17.33 15.98
C ILE A 41 26.39 18.40 15.48
N LEU A 42 27.24 18.05 14.54
CA LEU A 42 28.33 18.91 14.06
C LEU A 42 27.94 19.82 12.90
N GLU A 43 26.86 19.53 12.22
CA GLU A 43 26.30 20.25 11.08
C GLU A 43 24.80 20.02 10.95
N PRO A 44 24.01 20.90 10.31
CA PRO A 44 22.55 20.70 10.21
C PRO A 44 22.20 19.40 9.50
N ILE A 45 21.35 18.57 10.12
CA ILE A 45 20.91 17.27 9.58
C ILE A 45 19.41 17.34 9.29
N GLN A 46 19.03 17.10 8.05
CA GLN A 46 17.63 17.07 7.66
C GLN A 46 16.97 15.75 8.11
N SER A 47 15.64 15.77 8.28
CA SER A 47 14.86 14.57 8.55
C SER A 47 15.16 13.48 7.53
N LYS A 48 15.28 12.23 8.00
CA LYS A 48 15.64 11.00 7.25
C LYS A 48 17.11 10.92 6.82
N HIS A 49 17.93 11.94 7.07
CA HIS A 49 19.39 11.86 6.92
C HIS A 49 20.00 11.14 8.12
N LYS A 50 21.28 10.81 8.02
CA LYS A 50 22.01 9.98 8.98
C LYS A 50 23.26 10.70 9.47
N PHE A 51 23.70 10.39 10.69
CA PHE A 51 24.97 10.84 11.24
C PHE A 51 25.72 9.69 11.89
N TYR A 52 27.04 9.82 11.97
CA TYR A 52 27.91 8.80 12.55
C TYR A 52 27.80 8.75 14.06
N THR A 53 27.76 7.54 14.64
CA THR A 53 27.68 7.34 16.10
C THR A 53 29.05 7.28 16.76
N SER A 54 30.13 7.18 15.98
CA SER A 54 31.51 7.13 16.48
C SER A 54 32.47 7.83 15.51
N ASN A 55 33.66 8.13 15.97
CA ASN A 55 34.74 8.57 15.10
C ASN A 55 35.21 7.38 14.28
N LEU A 56 35.31 7.55 12.97
CA LEU A 56 35.74 6.51 12.04
C LEU A 56 36.89 7.05 11.18
N ALA A 57 37.97 6.26 11.07
CA ALA A 57 39.07 6.59 10.18
C ALA A 57 38.69 6.33 8.71
N LYS A 58 39.41 6.96 7.78
CA LYS A 58 39.26 6.68 6.34
C LYS A 58 39.38 5.19 6.05
N GLY A 59 38.46 4.66 5.25
CA GLY A 59 38.38 3.25 4.89
C GLY A 59 37.62 2.38 5.89
N ALA A 60 37.12 2.94 6.99
CA ALA A 60 36.32 2.21 7.96
C ALA A 60 34.96 1.79 7.39
N SER A 61 34.51 0.61 7.77
CA SER A 61 33.20 0.06 7.35
C SER A 61 32.05 0.80 8.02
N VAL A 62 31.02 1.13 7.24
CA VAL A 62 29.79 1.75 7.71
C VAL A 62 28.64 0.77 7.57
N PHE A 63 27.94 0.52 8.67
CA PHE A 63 26.84 -0.42 8.75
C PHE A 63 25.52 0.34 8.95
N MET A 64 24.49 -0.11 8.24
CA MET A 64 23.10 0.32 8.39
C MET A 64 22.16 -0.85 8.09
N TYR A 65 21.10 -1.00 8.86
CA TYR A 65 20.23 -2.19 8.81
C TYR A 65 20.98 -3.51 9.11
N GLY A 66 22.10 -3.44 9.84
CA GLY A 66 22.95 -4.60 10.15
C GLY A 66 23.82 -5.07 9.01
N VAL A 67 23.84 -4.37 7.87
CA VAL A 67 24.63 -4.72 6.68
C VAL A 67 25.63 -3.62 6.32
N LEU A 68 26.73 -4.02 5.66
CA LEU A 68 27.71 -3.07 5.13
C LEU A 68 27.06 -2.23 4.02
N VAL A 69 27.05 -0.91 4.19
CA VAL A 69 26.51 0.04 3.19
C VAL A 69 27.58 0.87 2.52
N GLY A 70 28.77 0.92 3.08
CA GLY A 70 29.87 1.69 2.50
C GLY A 70 31.13 1.69 3.34
N THR A 71 32.14 2.40 2.84
CA THR A 71 33.39 2.71 3.56
C THR A 71 33.61 4.22 3.56
N THR A 72 34.16 4.75 4.65
CA THR A 72 34.47 6.17 4.78
C THR A 72 35.55 6.60 3.79
N GLN A 73 35.40 7.75 3.14
CA GLN A 73 36.36 8.30 2.19
C GLN A 73 37.41 9.21 2.86
N CYS A 74 37.13 9.65 4.06
CA CYS A 74 38.02 10.46 4.93
C CYS A 74 37.74 10.09 6.39
N ASP A 75 38.51 10.62 7.32
CA ASP A 75 38.21 10.55 8.73
C ASP A 75 36.91 11.32 9.01
N VAL A 76 36.00 10.72 9.77
CA VAL A 76 34.69 11.30 10.13
C VAL A 76 34.55 11.32 11.63
N ALA A 77 33.95 12.37 12.15
CA ALA A 77 33.71 12.53 13.58
C ALA A 77 32.33 12.05 13.99
N ARG A 78 32.19 11.61 15.23
CA ARG A 78 30.89 11.34 15.85
C ARG A 78 29.99 12.57 15.77
N GLY A 79 28.76 12.41 15.30
CA GLY A 79 27.79 13.49 15.13
C GLY A 79 27.86 14.19 13.77
N SER A 80 28.81 13.85 12.88
CA SER A 80 28.88 14.40 11.53
C SER A 80 27.90 13.72 10.58
N LEU A 81 27.39 14.49 9.61
CA LEU A 81 26.43 14.04 8.60
C LEU A 81 27.05 12.99 7.67
N VAL A 82 26.30 11.93 7.37
CA VAL A 82 26.67 10.96 6.33
C VAL A 82 26.28 11.49 4.96
N THR A 83 27.26 11.62 4.06
CA THR A 83 27.08 12.16 2.72
C THR A 83 27.80 11.31 1.68
N THR A 84 27.50 11.50 0.40
CA THR A 84 28.24 10.87 -0.69
C THR A 84 29.68 11.36 -0.83
N ALA A 85 30.02 12.49 -0.20
CA ALA A 85 31.41 13.00 -0.16
C ALA A 85 32.28 12.26 0.85
N ASN A 86 31.70 11.77 1.96
CA ASN A 86 32.44 11.08 3.01
C ASN A 86 32.17 9.58 3.12
N LEU A 87 31.21 9.05 2.36
CA LEU A 87 30.88 7.63 2.28
C LEU A 87 30.91 7.15 0.84
N LYS A 88 31.71 6.12 0.53
CA LYS A 88 31.68 5.40 -0.73
C LYS A 88 30.88 4.11 -0.54
N HIS A 89 29.92 3.84 -1.42
CA HIS A 89 29.13 2.60 -1.36
C HIS A 89 30.04 1.37 -1.40
N ALA A 90 29.78 0.44 -0.50
CA ALA A 90 30.33 -0.91 -0.49
C ALA A 90 29.27 -1.88 0.04
N ALA A 91 29.30 -3.10 -0.47
CA ALA A 91 28.44 -4.18 0.00
C ALA A 91 29.28 -5.43 0.23
N GLU A 92 28.86 -6.28 1.15
CA GLU A 92 29.47 -7.60 1.28
C GLU A 92 29.22 -8.39 -0.01
N PRO A 93 30.22 -9.16 -0.50
CA PRO A 93 29.99 -10.05 -1.64
C PRO A 93 28.91 -11.06 -1.28
N TYR A 94 28.14 -11.47 -2.29
CA TYR A 94 27.15 -12.53 -2.09
C TYR A 94 27.87 -13.80 -1.63
N ALA A 95 27.44 -14.34 -0.51
CA ALA A 95 27.87 -15.64 -0.01
C ALA A 95 26.64 -16.49 0.27
N TYR A 96 26.64 -17.73 -0.24
CA TYR A 96 25.62 -18.70 0.13
C TYR A 96 25.79 -19.04 1.62
N ARG A 97 24.75 -18.84 2.40
CA ARG A 97 24.71 -19.27 3.81
C ARG A 97 23.70 -20.39 3.92
N GLU A 98 24.15 -21.56 4.34
CA GLU A 98 23.24 -22.57 4.85
C GLU A 98 22.62 -22.02 6.13
N THR A 99 21.35 -21.66 6.05
CA THR A 99 20.60 -21.22 7.24
C THR A 99 19.84 -22.41 7.80
N ASN A 100 20.30 -22.94 8.92
CA ASN A 100 19.49 -23.80 9.78
C ASN A 100 18.50 -22.90 10.54
N PHE A 101 17.53 -22.31 9.80
CA PHE A 101 16.51 -21.48 10.41
C PHE A 101 15.50 -22.40 11.12
N LEU A 102 15.57 -22.42 12.44
CA LEU A 102 14.52 -22.99 13.27
C LEU A 102 13.47 -21.91 13.50
N LEU A 103 12.30 -22.10 12.92
CA LEU A 103 11.15 -21.22 13.18
C LEU A 103 10.70 -21.41 14.63
N GLU A 104 11.04 -20.48 15.50
CA GLU A 104 10.41 -20.40 16.82
C GLU A 104 8.98 -19.90 16.65
N LYS A 105 8.01 -20.77 16.95
CA LYS A 105 6.60 -20.37 16.91
C LYS A 105 6.35 -19.31 17.98
N PRO A 106 5.79 -18.14 17.60
CA PRO A 106 5.45 -17.13 18.60
C PRO A 106 4.45 -17.68 19.62
N ASP A 107 4.57 -17.27 20.87
CA ASP A 107 3.59 -17.60 21.89
C ASP A 107 2.29 -16.83 21.60
N VAL A 108 1.26 -17.58 21.22
CA VAL A 108 -0.09 -17.06 20.93
C VAL A 108 -1.11 -17.44 21.98
N ALA A 109 -0.69 -18.00 23.13
CA ALA A 109 -1.59 -18.49 24.17
C ALA A 109 -2.60 -17.43 24.66
N ALA A 110 -2.18 -16.16 24.75
CA ALA A 110 -3.04 -15.03 25.13
C ALA A 110 -4.20 -14.78 24.14
N PHE A 111 -4.12 -15.31 22.92
CA PHE A 111 -5.12 -15.13 21.85
C PHE A 111 -5.92 -16.43 21.55
N ALA A 112 -5.54 -17.57 22.14
CA ALA A 112 -6.11 -18.88 21.81
C ALA A 112 -7.64 -18.96 21.96
N ASN A 113 -8.21 -18.22 22.92
CA ASN A 113 -9.64 -18.19 23.20
C ASN A 113 -10.36 -16.95 22.67
N LYS A 114 -9.66 -16.09 21.89
CA LYS A 114 -10.30 -14.91 21.30
C LYS A 114 -10.99 -15.28 20.01
N THR A 115 -12.19 -14.73 19.82
CA THR A 115 -13.02 -14.94 18.64
C THR A 115 -13.36 -13.60 17.98
N PHE A 116 -13.75 -13.63 16.72
CA PHE A 116 -14.26 -12.48 15.97
C PHE A 116 -15.45 -12.92 15.10
N ASN A 117 -16.32 -11.98 14.75
CA ASN A 117 -17.36 -12.22 13.77
C ASN A 117 -16.77 -12.11 12.37
N GLY A 118 -16.75 -13.20 11.62
CA GLY A 118 -16.18 -13.27 10.27
C GLY A 118 -17.22 -13.67 9.21
N PHE A 119 -16.84 -13.48 7.94
CA PHE A 119 -17.64 -13.85 6.78
C PHE A 119 -17.30 -15.29 6.38
N VAL A 120 -18.16 -16.23 6.70
CA VAL A 120 -17.99 -17.65 6.33
C VAL A 120 -18.25 -17.81 4.83
N ARG A 121 -17.35 -18.49 4.13
CA ARG A 121 -17.45 -18.82 2.69
C ARG A 121 -17.88 -20.27 2.47
N SER A 122 -18.37 -20.58 1.28
CA SER A 122 -18.83 -21.95 0.91
C SER A 122 -17.76 -23.01 1.12
N ASN A 123 -16.48 -22.67 0.91
CA ASN A 123 -15.35 -23.57 1.12
C ASN A 123 -14.87 -23.67 2.58
N GLY A 124 -15.62 -23.13 3.55
CA GLY A 124 -15.30 -23.14 4.98
C GLY A 124 -14.25 -22.11 5.42
N GLN A 125 -13.67 -21.35 4.52
CA GLN A 125 -12.77 -20.24 4.89
C GLN A 125 -13.55 -19.09 5.55
N VAL A 126 -12.87 -18.31 6.39
CA VAL A 126 -13.50 -17.19 7.09
C VAL A 126 -12.73 -15.90 6.78
N GLY A 127 -13.46 -14.93 6.20
CA GLY A 127 -12.93 -13.61 5.94
C GLY A 127 -13.05 -12.68 7.16
N THR A 128 -12.06 -11.84 7.38
CA THR A 128 -12.09 -10.76 8.37
C THR A 128 -12.66 -9.47 7.81
N ALA A 129 -12.93 -9.44 6.50
CA ALA A 129 -13.55 -8.34 5.78
C ALA A 129 -14.35 -8.87 4.59
N ASN A 130 -15.19 -8.01 3.99
CA ASN A 130 -16.03 -8.35 2.86
C ASN A 130 -15.87 -7.28 1.76
N TYR A 131 -14.87 -7.46 0.89
CA TYR A 131 -14.58 -6.53 -0.21
C TYR A 131 -15.26 -6.94 -1.50
N TRP A 132 -15.66 -5.95 -2.28
CA TRP A 132 -16.05 -6.14 -3.68
C TRP A 132 -14.86 -5.81 -4.58
N LEU A 133 -14.51 -6.71 -5.51
CA LEU A 133 -13.40 -6.52 -6.44
C LEU A 133 -13.90 -6.10 -7.83
N PHE A 134 -13.22 -5.14 -8.42
CA PHE A 134 -13.27 -4.85 -9.85
C PHE A 134 -11.97 -5.31 -10.49
N ILE A 135 -12.07 -6.18 -11.48
CA ILE A 135 -10.94 -6.82 -12.15
C ILE A 135 -11.06 -6.61 -13.65
N PRO A 136 -10.07 -6.00 -14.32
CA PRO A 136 -10.00 -6.01 -15.77
C PRO A 136 -9.32 -7.30 -16.23
N THR A 137 -9.75 -7.89 -17.35
CA THR A 137 -9.03 -8.98 -18.00
C THR A 137 -7.88 -8.48 -18.87
N VAL A 138 -7.86 -7.18 -19.15
CA VAL A 138 -6.84 -6.51 -19.97
C VAL A 138 -6.62 -5.07 -19.52
N PHE A 139 -5.39 -4.60 -19.63
CA PHE A 139 -5.02 -3.23 -19.22
C PHE A 139 -5.78 -2.12 -19.97
N CYS A 140 -6.33 -2.40 -21.15
CA CYS A 140 -7.17 -1.45 -21.90
C CYS A 140 -8.40 -1.00 -21.09
N GLU A 141 -8.91 -1.87 -20.21
CA GLU A 141 -10.06 -1.58 -19.34
C GLU A 141 -9.70 -0.77 -18.08
N ASN A 142 -8.43 -0.48 -17.84
CA ASN A 142 -8.02 0.33 -16.67
C ASN A 142 -8.68 1.70 -16.66
N ARG A 143 -8.81 2.35 -17.83
CA ARG A 143 -9.48 3.66 -17.94
C ARG A 143 -10.94 3.56 -17.49
N ASN A 144 -11.66 2.56 -17.95
CA ASN A 144 -13.06 2.34 -17.58
C ASN A 144 -13.18 2.04 -16.08
N LEU A 145 -12.23 1.27 -15.52
CA LEU A 145 -12.15 1.05 -14.06
C LEU A 145 -11.95 2.35 -13.30
N ASP A 146 -11.09 3.24 -13.76
CA ASP A 146 -10.81 4.51 -13.06
C ASP A 146 -12.04 5.44 -13.14
N VAL A 147 -12.75 5.49 -14.26
CA VAL A 147 -14.03 6.24 -14.39
C VAL A 147 -15.10 5.68 -13.46
N ILE A 148 -15.27 4.35 -13.41
CA ILE A 148 -16.21 3.68 -12.51
C ILE A 148 -15.84 3.94 -11.04
N LYS A 149 -14.55 3.88 -10.70
CA LYS A 149 -14.05 4.17 -9.36
C LYS A 149 -14.38 5.60 -8.94
N GLU A 150 -14.14 6.58 -9.80
CA GLU A 150 -14.47 7.98 -9.51
C GLU A 150 -15.98 8.16 -9.30
N ALA A 151 -16.80 7.56 -10.16
CA ALA A 151 -18.25 7.65 -10.09
C ALA A 151 -18.82 6.99 -8.82
N LEU A 152 -18.33 5.81 -8.45
CA LEU A 152 -18.93 5.00 -7.37
C LEU A 152 -18.33 5.28 -5.99
N HIS A 153 -17.00 5.47 -5.87
CA HIS A 153 -16.32 5.52 -4.57
C HIS A 153 -16.86 6.61 -3.64
N HIS A 154 -17.00 7.83 -4.17
CA HIS A 154 -17.53 8.95 -3.38
C HIS A 154 -19.02 8.83 -3.09
N LYS A 155 -19.80 8.38 -4.07
CA LYS A 155 -21.26 8.31 -3.96
C LYS A 155 -21.70 7.21 -3.01
N LEU A 156 -21.02 6.08 -3.01
CA LEU A 156 -21.32 4.93 -2.14
C LEU A 156 -20.65 4.99 -0.76
N GLY A 157 -19.87 6.03 -0.48
CA GLY A 157 -19.25 6.25 0.83
C GLY A 157 -17.99 5.42 1.08
N TYR A 158 -17.30 4.94 0.03
CA TYR A 158 -16.05 4.16 0.13
C TYR A 158 -14.79 4.97 -0.16
N ALA A 159 -14.91 6.24 -0.55
CA ALA A 159 -13.74 7.08 -0.82
C ALA A 159 -12.90 7.27 0.44
N VAL A 160 -11.58 7.15 0.27
CA VAL A 160 -10.60 7.47 1.30
C VAL A 160 -10.61 8.99 1.51
N SER A 161 -10.28 9.42 2.72
CA SER A 161 -10.27 10.83 3.17
C SER A 161 -9.84 11.83 2.09
N ASP A 162 -10.68 12.83 1.89
CA ASP A 162 -10.60 13.93 0.92
C ASP A 162 -9.64 15.09 1.34
N LYS A 163 -8.73 14.82 2.26
CA LYS A 163 -7.87 15.85 2.87
C LYS A 163 -7.00 16.63 1.86
N TYR A 164 -6.53 15.96 0.81
CA TYR A 164 -5.70 16.61 -0.22
C TYR A 164 -6.54 17.43 -1.19
N SER A 165 -7.73 16.96 -1.57
CA SER A 165 -8.68 17.70 -2.39
C SER A 165 -9.12 18.97 -1.68
N LYS A 166 -9.45 18.91 -0.40
CA LYS A 166 -9.78 20.09 0.42
C LYS A 166 -8.63 21.09 0.51
N TYR A 167 -7.40 20.60 0.71
CA TYR A 167 -6.23 21.47 0.70
C TYR A 167 -6.03 22.15 -0.65
N THR A 168 -6.15 21.38 -1.75
CA THR A 168 -6.08 21.92 -3.11
C THR A 168 -7.19 22.95 -3.37
N GLN A 169 -8.40 22.69 -2.88
CA GLN A 169 -9.52 23.63 -2.96
C GLN A 169 -9.21 24.93 -2.22
N SER A 170 -8.66 24.87 -1.01
CA SER A 170 -8.25 26.05 -0.26
C SER A 170 -7.17 26.87 -0.98
N LEU A 171 -6.21 26.21 -1.62
CA LEU A 171 -5.21 26.88 -2.46
C LEU A 171 -5.84 27.57 -3.67
N LEU A 172 -6.81 26.91 -4.31
CA LEU A 172 -7.52 27.46 -5.48
C LEU A 172 -8.37 28.68 -5.08
N GLU A 173 -9.07 28.62 -3.97
CA GLU A 173 -9.86 29.72 -3.44
C GLU A 173 -8.98 30.95 -3.13
N ALA A 174 -7.85 30.74 -2.45
CA ALA A 174 -6.88 31.80 -2.18
C ALA A 174 -6.31 32.41 -3.48
N TYR A 175 -5.97 31.56 -4.46
CA TYR A 175 -5.51 32.04 -5.77
C TYR A 175 -6.56 32.91 -6.49
N GLN A 176 -7.82 32.47 -6.47
CA GLN A 176 -8.92 33.20 -7.13
C GLN A 176 -9.28 34.51 -6.41
N SER A 177 -9.13 34.56 -5.07
CA SER A 177 -9.34 35.78 -4.28
C SER A 177 -8.14 36.76 -4.29
N GLY A 178 -7.00 36.36 -4.87
CA GLY A 178 -5.77 37.16 -4.86
C GLY A 178 -5.01 37.14 -3.54
N GLU A 179 -5.33 36.22 -2.65
CA GLU A 179 -4.62 36.01 -1.39
C GLU A 179 -3.28 35.28 -1.59
N THR A 180 -2.38 35.47 -0.63
CA THR A 180 -1.05 34.82 -0.70
C THR A 180 -1.16 33.33 -0.37
N ILE A 181 -0.97 32.46 -1.36
CA ILE A 181 -1.01 30.99 -1.24
C ILE A 181 -0.03 30.47 -0.18
N ALA A 182 1.12 31.14 0.03
CA ALA A 182 2.14 30.77 0.99
C ALA A 182 1.64 30.69 2.46
N ASN A 183 0.52 31.32 2.76
CA ASN A 183 -0.08 31.34 4.09
C ASN A 183 -1.03 30.15 4.33
N ILE A 184 -1.32 29.37 3.30
CA ILE A 184 -2.24 28.22 3.42
C ILE A 184 -1.46 27.00 3.90
N ASN A 185 -1.70 26.61 5.16
CA ASN A 185 -1.08 25.46 5.75
C ASN A 185 -1.92 24.19 5.51
N PHE A 186 -1.22 23.09 5.18
CA PHE A 186 -1.86 21.77 5.13
C PHE A 186 -2.30 21.35 6.54
N SER A 187 -3.61 21.31 6.76
CA SER A 187 -4.20 20.77 7.99
C SER A 187 -4.90 19.46 7.68
N PRO A 188 -4.43 18.32 8.20
CA PRO A 188 -5.10 17.04 8.04
C PRO A 188 -6.40 17.03 8.85
N SER A 189 -7.51 17.50 8.27
CA SER A 189 -8.81 17.34 8.89
C SER A 189 -9.31 15.91 8.71
N ASN A 190 -9.60 15.21 9.81
CA ASN A 190 -10.33 13.96 9.78
C ASN A 190 -11.78 14.27 9.41
N THR A 191 -12.10 14.22 8.14
CA THR A 191 -13.50 14.27 7.71
C THR A 191 -14.13 12.92 8.05
N PRO A 192 -15.26 12.88 8.74
CA PRO A 192 -15.98 11.64 8.97
C PRO A 192 -16.24 10.96 7.62
N GLN A 193 -15.92 9.68 7.53
CA GLN A 193 -16.25 8.88 6.35
C GLN A 193 -17.78 8.93 6.19
N LYS A 194 -18.29 9.24 4.99
CA LYS A 194 -19.72 9.14 4.69
C LYS A 194 -20.22 7.75 5.04
N ASN A 195 -21.44 7.64 5.53
CA ASN A 195 -22.05 6.34 5.78
C ASN A 195 -22.03 5.50 4.49
N ARG A 196 -21.50 4.30 4.58
CA ARG A 196 -21.47 3.33 3.48
C ARG A 196 -22.90 2.96 3.10
N VAL A 197 -23.19 3.00 1.81
CA VAL A 197 -24.51 2.60 1.28
C VAL A 197 -24.75 1.12 1.54
N PHE A 198 -23.75 0.26 1.32
CA PHE A 198 -23.83 -1.17 1.57
C PHE A 198 -23.17 -1.54 2.88
N LYS A 199 -23.97 -1.78 3.92
CA LYS A 199 -23.48 -2.02 5.29
C LYS A 199 -22.61 -3.28 5.41
N ASN A 200 -22.85 -4.28 4.57
CA ASN A 200 -22.15 -5.58 4.58
C ASN A 200 -20.94 -5.62 3.63
N VAL A 201 -20.58 -4.50 2.99
CA VAL A 201 -19.41 -4.38 2.13
C VAL A 201 -18.40 -3.45 2.80
N ASP A 202 -17.21 -3.96 3.09
CA ASP A 202 -16.17 -3.20 3.79
C ASP A 202 -15.41 -2.24 2.88
N GLY A 203 -15.47 -2.46 1.58
CA GLY A 203 -14.86 -1.58 0.59
C GLY A 203 -14.96 -2.14 -0.82
N ILE A 204 -14.75 -1.26 -1.79
CA ILE A 204 -14.63 -1.59 -3.20
C ILE A 204 -13.16 -1.46 -3.58
N LYS A 205 -12.58 -2.50 -4.19
CA LYS A 205 -11.18 -2.55 -4.60
C LYS A 205 -11.08 -2.71 -6.11
N PHE A 206 -10.18 -1.96 -6.72
CA PHE A 206 -9.93 -1.94 -8.16
C PHE A 206 -8.52 -2.47 -8.41
N LEU A 207 -8.39 -3.54 -9.19
CA LEU A 207 -7.12 -4.23 -9.46
C LEU A 207 -6.59 -3.86 -10.85
N ASN A 208 -6.16 -2.61 -11.02
CA ASN A 208 -5.51 -2.19 -12.27
C ASN A 208 -4.20 -2.97 -12.47
N HIS A 209 -3.90 -3.32 -13.71
CA HIS A 209 -2.67 -4.01 -14.09
C HIS A 209 -2.26 -3.66 -15.54
N SER A 210 -1.08 -4.09 -15.98
CA SER A 210 -0.52 -3.82 -17.32
C SER A 210 -0.48 -5.05 -18.23
N GLY A 211 -1.19 -6.12 -17.90
CA GLY A 211 -1.22 -7.37 -18.64
C GLY A 211 -2.53 -7.64 -19.38
N GLY A 212 -2.71 -8.89 -19.81
CA GLY A 212 -3.94 -9.39 -20.47
C GLY A 212 -3.86 -9.36 -22.00
N CYS A 213 -3.02 -8.49 -22.57
CA CYS A 213 -2.74 -8.40 -24.01
C CYS A 213 -1.30 -7.87 -24.20
N GLY A 214 -0.73 -8.03 -25.38
CA GLY A 214 0.61 -7.52 -25.72
C GLY A 214 1.78 -8.35 -25.19
N GLY A 215 1.55 -9.36 -24.35
CA GLY A 215 2.50 -10.34 -23.86
C GLY A 215 2.31 -11.72 -24.51
N THR A 216 2.88 -12.75 -23.90
CA THR A 216 2.69 -14.13 -24.33
C THR A 216 1.37 -14.72 -23.75
N ARG A 217 0.93 -15.85 -24.31
CA ARG A 217 -0.21 -16.62 -23.72
C ARG A 217 0.13 -17.13 -22.33
N ALA A 218 1.41 -17.42 -22.04
CA ALA A 218 1.86 -17.84 -20.71
C ALA A 218 1.72 -16.68 -19.70
N ASP A 219 2.02 -15.43 -20.10
CA ASP A 219 1.81 -14.25 -19.24
C ASP A 219 0.33 -14.06 -18.93
N ALA A 220 -0.55 -14.23 -19.94
CA ALA A 220 -2.00 -14.15 -19.74
C ALA A 220 -2.52 -15.26 -18.80
N ALA A 221 -2.01 -16.49 -18.93
CA ALA A 221 -2.37 -17.60 -18.03
C ALA A 221 -1.89 -17.34 -16.58
N THR A 222 -0.67 -16.81 -16.41
CA THR A 222 -0.16 -16.45 -15.09
C THR A 222 -1.00 -15.35 -14.45
N LEU A 223 -1.37 -14.33 -15.22
CA LEU A 223 -2.25 -13.26 -14.75
C LEU A 223 -3.63 -13.81 -14.37
N SER A 224 -4.21 -14.70 -15.19
CA SER A 224 -5.50 -15.35 -14.91
C SER A 224 -5.45 -16.09 -13.57
N ALA A 225 -4.43 -16.92 -13.34
CA ALA A 225 -4.26 -17.65 -12.09
C ALA A 225 -4.09 -16.73 -10.87
N LEU A 226 -3.37 -15.61 -11.03
CA LEU A 226 -3.22 -14.58 -9.98
C LEU A 226 -4.56 -13.93 -9.65
N LEU A 227 -5.30 -13.46 -10.65
CA LEU A 227 -6.60 -12.82 -10.47
C LEU A 227 -7.63 -13.78 -9.89
N ALA A 228 -7.61 -15.07 -10.31
CA ALA A 228 -8.43 -16.12 -9.74
C ALA A 228 -8.12 -16.37 -8.26
N SER A 229 -6.87 -16.25 -7.86
CA SER A 229 -6.47 -16.33 -6.44
C SER A 229 -7.04 -15.15 -5.62
N TYR A 230 -7.03 -13.94 -6.17
CA TYR A 230 -7.71 -12.79 -5.54
C TYR A 230 -9.22 -13.02 -5.43
N ALA A 231 -9.86 -13.52 -6.48
CA ALA A 231 -11.30 -13.86 -6.48
C ALA A 231 -11.66 -14.85 -5.39
N ASN A 232 -10.81 -15.84 -5.16
CA ASN A 232 -11.02 -16.88 -4.13
C ASN A 232 -10.66 -16.44 -2.71
N HIS A 233 -9.99 -15.31 -2.53
CA HIS A 233 -9.57 -14.84 -1.21
C HIS A 233 -10.78 -14.71 -0.25
N PRO A 234 -10.69 -15.17 1.02
CA PRO A 234 -11.82 -15.17 1.95
C PRO A 234 -12.39 -13.77 2.25
N ASN A 235 -11.59 -12.73 2.15
CA ASN A 235 -12.05 -11.34 2.33
C ASN A 235 -12.78 -10.76 1.11
N VAL A 236 -12.93 -11.51 0.02
CA VAL A 236 -13.67 -11.09 -1.17
C VAL A 236 -15.09 -11.64 -1.11
N GLY A 237 -16.08 -10.76 -1.20
CA GLY A 237 -17.49 -11.07 -1.17
C GLY A 237 -18.17 -11.12 -2.53
N GLY A 238 -17.55 -10.51 -3.55
CA GLY A 238 -18.07 -10.50 -4.92
C GLY A 238 -17.11 -9.83 -5.90
N ILE A 239 -17.33 -10.03 -7.19
CA ILE A 239 -16.40 -9.64 -8.24
C ILE A 239 -17.16 -9.06 -9.43
N THR A 240 -16.63 -7.98 -9.97
CA THR A 240 -17.02 -7.44 -11.28
C THR A 240 -15.82 -7.51 -12.21
N VAL A 241 -15.98 -8.14 -13.33
CA VAL A 241 -14.97 -8.31 -14.37
C VAL A 241 -15.30 -7.40 -15.55
N LEU A 242 -14.32 -6.60 -15.97
CA LEU A 242 -14.37 -5.87 -17.21
C LEU A 242 -13.49 -6.55 -18.26
N SER A 243 -14.04 -6.82 -19.41
CA SER A 243 -13.40 -7.49 -20.55
C SER A 243 -13.54 -6.63 -21.81
N LEU A 244 -12.47 -6.53 -22.59
CA LEU A 244 -12.56 -5.88 -23.91
C LEU A 244 -13.23 -6.78 -24.95
N GLY A 245 -12.91 -8.10 -24.91
CA GLY A 245 -13.41 -9.13 -25.84
C GLY A 245 -12.31 -9.77 -26.71
N CYS A 246 -11.28 -9.02 -27.11
CA CYS A 246 -10.21 -9.48 -28.03
C CYS A 246 -8.84 -9.75 -27.35
N GLN A 247 -8.76 -9.74 -26.05
CA GLN A 247 -7.54 -9.96 -25.29
C GLN A 247 -7.12 -11.44 -25.20
N HIS A 248 -5.85 -11.67 -24.79
CA HIS A 248 -5.34 -13.05 -24.58
C HIS A 248 -5.94 -13.72 -23.36
N LEU A 249 -6.16 -12.99 -22.25
CA LEU A 249 -6.83 -13.49 -21.06
C LEU A 249 -8.35 -13.49 -21.30
N GLN A 250 -8.90 -14.64 -21.71
CA GLN A 250 -10.33 -14.78 -21.94
C GLN A 250 -11.09 -14.94 -20.62
N VAL A 251 -12.34 -14.47 -20.58
CA VAL A 251 -13.21 -14.57 -19.40
C VAL A 251 -13.43 -16.01 -18.97
N GLU A 252 -13.56 -16.94 -19.93
CA GLU A 252 -13.77 -18.36 -19.63
C GLU A 252 -12.52 -19.00 -19.02
N ASP A 253 -11.31 -18.63 -19.44
CA ASP A 253 -10.08 -19.08 -18.81
C ASP A 253 -10.01 -18.63 -17.35
N PHE A 254 -10.35 -17.37 -17.08
CA PHE A 254 -10.44 -16.84 -15.72
C PHE A 254 -11.46 -17.58 -14.86
N LYS A 255 -12.67 -17.84 -15.36
CA LYS A 255 -13.69 -18.63 -14.66
C LYS A 255 -13.22 -20.06 -14.37
N ASN A 256 -12.52 -20.68 -15.32
CA ASN A 256 -11.97 -22.01 -15.15
C ASN A 256 -10.88 -22.02 -14.06
N ASP A 257 -10.00 -21.03 -14.01
CA ASP A 257 -8.98 -20.92 -12.99
C ASP A 257 -9.58 -20.66 -11.59
N ILE A 258 -10.66 -19.89 -11.49
CA ILE A 258 -11.42 -19.76 -10.24
C ILE A 258 -11.91 -21.11 -9.75
N LYS A 259 -12.53 -21.90 -10.65
CA LYS A 259 -13.08 -23.23 -10.31
C LYS A 259 -12.00 -24.27 -10.00
N LYS A 260 -10.81 -24.17 -10.60
CA LYS A 260 -9.67 -25.03 -10.24
C LYS A 260 -9.25 -24.84 -8.78
N ILE A 261 -9.32 -23.60 -8.27
CA ILE A 261 -8.96 -23.27 -6.89
C ILE A 261 -10.11 -23.63 -5.93
N ALA A 262 -11.34 -23.29 -6.30
CA ALA A 262 -12.54 -23.52 -5.50
C ALA A 262 -13.68 -24.07 -6.41
N PRO A 263 -13.85 -25.41 -6.50
CA PRO A 263 -14.91 -26.00 -7.30
C PRO A 263 -16.31 -25.51 -6.90
N ASP A 264 -16.51 -25.21 -5.61
CA ASP A 264 -17.78 -24.74 -5.03
C ASP A 264 -17.86 -23.21 -4.95
N PHE A 265 -17.19 -22.49 -5.86
CA PHE A 265 -17.22 -21.04 -5.90
C PHE A 265 -18.64 -20.52 -6.10
N ASP A 266 -19.16 -19.78 -5.12
CA ASP A 266 -20.53 -19.27 -5.06
C ASP A 266 -20.62 -17.74 -4.94
N LYS A 267 -19.47 -17.04 -4.94
CA LYS A 267 -19.50 -15.59 -4.83
C LYS A 267 -20.11 -14.96 -6.09
N PRO A 268 -20.88 -13.87 -5.96
CA PRO A 268 -21.38 -13.13 -7.11
C PRO A 268 -20.24 -12.71 -8.06
N LEU A 269 -20.38 -13.02 -9.33
CA LEU A 269 -19.44 -12.69 -10.38
C LEU A 269 -20.21 -12.07 -11.55
N PHE A 270 -20.00 -10.77 -11.77
CA PHE A 270 -20.56 -10.04 -12.90
C PHE A 270 -19.49 -9.85 -13.96
N VAL A 271 -19.85 -10.04 -15.21
CA VAL A 271 -18.94 -9.84 -16.35
C VAL A 271 -19.57 -8.84 -17.32
N PHE A 272 -18.79 -7.86 -17.69
CA PHE A 272 -19.15 -6.86 -18.70
C PHE A 272 -18.07 -6.86 -19.76
N GLU A 273 -18.49 -7.04 -21.01
CA GLU A 273 -17.59 -7.06 -22.16
C GLU A 273 -17.85 -5.88 -23.06
N GLN A 274 -16.83 -5.07 -23.29
CA GLN A 274 -16.95 -3.79 -24.03
C GLN A 274 -17.42 -4.01 -25.45
N GLN A 275 -16.94 -5.07 -26.12
CA GLN A 275 -17.37 -5.36 -27.51
C GLN A 275 -18.84 -5.82 -27.63
N GLN A 276 -19.50 -6.11 -26.52
CA GLN A 276 -20.93 -6.46 -26.49
C GLN A 276 -21.81 -5.28 -26.08
N SER A 277 -21.21 -4.13 -25.74
CA SER A 277 -21.91 -2.88 -25.41
C SER A 277 -21.94 -1.97 -26.64
N GLU A 278 -22.99 -1.18 -26.79
CA GLU A 278 -23.10 -0.21 -27.90
C GLU A 278 -22.08 0.92 -27.79
N SER A 279 -21.73 1.30 -26.55
CA SER A 279 -20.74 2.33 -26.27
C SER A 279 -20.04 2.10 -24.91
N GLU A 280 -18.96 2.84 -24.65
CA GLU A 280 -18.27 2.87 -23.36
C GLU A 280 -19.18 3.42 -22.26
N GLU A 281 -19.96 4.46 -22.56
CA GLU A 281 -20.91 5.07 -21.63
C GLU A 281 -21.98 4.07 -21.20
N GLU A 282 -22.49 3.27 -22.14
CA GLU A 282 -23.46 2.22 -21.83
C GLU A 282 -22.86 1.13 -20.95
N LEU A 283 -21.63 0.70 -21.21
CA LEU A 283 -20.90 -0.24 -20.35
C LEU A 283 -20.83 0.29 -18.91
N ILE A 284 -20.36 1.51 -18.72
CA ILE A 284 -20.20 2.14 -17.39
C ILE A 284 -21.55 2.31 -16.69
N ALA A 285 -22.59 2.71 -17.43
CA ALA A 285 -23.94 2.82 -16.90
C ALA A 285 -24.50 1.46 -16.44
N SER A 286 -24.30 0.41 -17.25
CA SER A 286 -24.73 -0.96 -16.95
C SER A 286 -24.04 -1.52 -15.72
N VAL A 287 -22.73 -1.28 -15.56
CA VAL A 287 -21.96 -1.63 -14.37
C VAL A 287 -22.55 -0.95 -13.14
N SER A 288 -22.77 0.36 -13.22
CA SER A 288 -23.31 1.14 -12.09
C SER A 288 -24.71 0.69 -11.69
N TYR A 289 -25.59 0.46 -12.67
CA TYR A 289 -26.94 -0.05 -12.43
C TYR A 289 -26.95 -1.44 -11.78
N THR A 290 -26.15 -2.36 -12.33
CA THR A 290 -26.08 -3.75 -11.81
C THR A 290 -25.59 -3.79 -10.38
N HIS A 291 -24.61 -2.96 -10.03
CA HIS A 291 -24.11 -2.89 -8.66
C HIS A 291 -25.19 -2.44 -7.68
N LEU A 292 -25.92 -1.39 -7.98
CA LEU A 292 -26.99 -0.90 -7.10
C LEU A 292 -28.09 -1.97 -6.98
N ARG A 293 -28.56 -2.55 -8.09
CA ARG A 293 -29.60 -3.56 -8.11
C ARG A 293 -29.22 -4.86 -7.39
N ALA A 294 -27.99 -5.33 -7.54
CA ALA A 294 -27.53 -6.57 -6.88
C ALA A 294 -27.56 -6.49 -5.35
N HIS A 295 -27.44 -5.28 -4.82
CA HIS A 295 -27.49 -5.04 -3.38
C HIS A 295 -28.93 -4.79 -2.86
N GLU A 296 -29.87 -4.36 -3.70
CA GLU A 296 -31.30 -4.28 -3.34
C GLU A 296 -31.88 -5.66 -3.04
N THR A 297 -31.53 -6.67 -3.83
CA THR A 297 -32.08 -8.03 -3.71
C THR A 297 -31.50 -8.86 -2.55
N LYS A 298 -30.35 -8.45 -1.98
CA LYS A 298 -29.71 -9.14 -0.84
C LYS A 298 -29.86 -8.38 0.50
N ALA A 299 -30.52 -7.23 0.49
CA ALA A 299 -30.76 -6.43 1.69
C ALA A 299 -32.13 -6.74 2.36
N ASN A 300 -32.92 -7.66 1.82
CA ASN A 300 -34.17 -8.15 2.39
C ASN A 300 -34.01 -9.56 2.96
#